data_4a690bcf5b757170009d70bc85a49242
#
_entry.id   4a690bcf5b757170009d70bc85a49242
#
_cell.length_a   1.000
_cell.length_b   1.000
_cell.length_c   1.000
_cell.angle_alpha   90.00
_cell.angle_beta   90.00
_cell.angle_gamma   90.00
#
_symmetry.space_group_name_H-M   'P 1'
#
loop_
_entity.id
_entity.type
_entity.pdbx_description
1 polymer ?
#
loop_
_entity_poly.entity_id
_entity_poly.type
_entity_poly.pdbx_seq_one_letter_code
_entity_poly.pdbx_strand_id
1 'polypeptide(L)'
;MKVLFYGVREVEVPLFHELNKKFGYDLELIPDYLNSKETAEKAKGFECVVLRGNCFATKEVLDMYKSYGVKYLFTRTVGTNHIDVKYAKELGFKLAYVPFYSPNAIAELAVSLAMSLLRHLPYTAQKFNKRDFTVDKNMFSREVRNCTVGVVGLGRIGFTAAKLFKGLGANVIGYDMFPKTGIDDIVKQVSMEELVAKSDIITLHAPFIKENGKIVTKEFLSKMKENSILINTARGELMDLEAVVNALESGHLAAAGIDTIEGEVNYFFKNFSNDEAKFRLEYPLFNRLLDLYPRVLVTPHVGSYTDEAASNMIETSLENLKEYLDTGACKNDIKA
;
A
#
# COMPACT_ATOMS: atom_id res chain seq x y z
N MET A 1 -7.75 -30.82 3.77
CA MET A 1 -8.65 -29.72 4.22
C MET A 1 -8.95 -28.84 3.04
N LYS A 2 -10.20 -28.38 2.91
CA LYS A 2 -10.61 -27.43 1.86
C LYS A 2 -10.38 -26.01 2.32
N VAL A 3 -9.72 -25.20 1.48
CA VAL A 3 -9.36 -23.81 1.78
C VAL A 3 -9.84 -22.92 0.64
N LEU A 4 -10.64 -21.90 0.97
CA LEU A 4 -11.14 -20.91 0.03
C LEU A 4 -10.27 -19.66 0.10
N PHE A 5 -9.74 -19.21 -1.04
CA PHE A 5 -9.02 -17.95 -1.19
C PHE A 5 -9.83 -16.97 -2.02
N TYR A 6 -10.10 -15.79 -1.45
CA TYR A 6 -10.75 -14.67 -2.14
C TYR A 6 -9.74 -13.74 -2.81
N GLY A 7 -10.18 -13.05 -3.88
CA GLY A 7 -9.43 -12.02 -4.57
C GLY A 7 -8.14 -12.54 -5.20
N VAL A 8 -8.17 -13.77 -5.70
CA VAL A 8 -7.02 -14.40 -6.37
C VAL A 8 -6.94 -13.87 -7.80
N ARG A 9 -5.78 -13.37 -8.18
CA ARG A 9 -5.54 -12.93 -9.56
C ARG A 9 -5.08 -14.10 -10.40
N GLU A 10 -5.38 -14.07 -11.69
CA GLU A 10 -4.97 -15.10 -12.63
C GLU A 10 -3.46 -15.37 -12.59
N VAL A 11 -2.65 -14.33 -12.51
CA VAL A 11 -1.19 -14.42 -12.41
C VAL A 11 -0.68 -15.09 -11.13
N GLU A 12 -1.48 -15.13 -10.05
CA GLU A 12 -1.13 -15.76 -8.78
C GLU A 12 -1.43 -17.28 -8.78
N VAL A 13 -2.32 -17.76 -9.66
CA VAL A 13 -2.78 -19.17 -9.67
C VAL A 13 -1.62 -20.19 -9.77
N PRO A 14 -0.63 -19.99 -10.66
CA PRO A 14 0.51 -20.91 -10.72
C PRO A 14 1.31 -20.97 -9.41
N LEU A 15 1.47 -19.82 -8.72
CA LEU A 15 2.17 -19.73 -7.44
C LEU A 15 1.43 -20.52 -6.35
N PHE A 16 0.09 -20.40 -6.30
CA PHE A 16 -0.72 -21.19 -5.36
C PHE A 16 -0.51 -22.69 -5.56
N HIS A 17 -0.57 -23.16 -6.78
CA HIS A 17 -0.38 -24.59 -7.06
C HIS A 17 1.03 -25.06 -6.73
N GLU A 18 2.05 -24.27 -7.04
CA GLU A 18 3.44 -24.63 -6.74
C GLU A 18 3.69 -24.70 -5.23
N LEU A 19 3.32 -23.64 -4.51
CA LEU A 19 3.54 -23.55 -3.06
C LEU A 19 2.71 -24.59 -2.29
N ASN A 20 1.50 -24.87 -2.75
CA ASN A 20 0.62 -25.86 -2.11
C ASN A 20 1.13 -27.32 -2.23
N LYS A 21 2.07 -27.62 -3.13
CA LYS A 21 2.70 -28.96 -3.17
C LYS A 21 3.33 -29.37 -1.84
N LYS A 22 3.79 -28.38 -1.03
CA LYS A 22 4.34 -28.60 0.32
C LYS A 22 3.28 -28.94 1.35
N PHE A 23 2.02 -28.57 1.12
CA PHE A 23 0.95 -28.63 2.12
C PHE A 23 -0.15 -29.64 1.77
N GLY A 24 -0.46 -29.78 0.47
CA GLY A 24 -1.45 -30.76 -0.01
C GLY A 24 -2.89 -30.38 0.32
N TYR A 25 -3.22 -29.09 0.45
CA TYR A 25 -4.60 -28.64 0.69
C TYR A 25 -5.43 -28.68 -0.59
N ASP A 26 -6.74 -28.83 -0.45
CA ASP A 26 -7.71 -28.71 -1.53
C ASP A 26 -8.09 -27.21 -1.64
N LEU A 27 -7.48 -26.52 -2.63
CA LEU A 27 -7.61 -25.06 -2.77
C LEU A 27 -8.73 -24.71 -3.75
N GLU A 28 -9.65 -23.86 -3.31
CA GLU A 28 -10.57 -23.13 -4.18
C GLU A 28 -10.07 -21.69 -4.30
N LEU A 29 -9.74 -21.28 -5.51
CA LEU A 29 -9.14 -19.97 -5.82
C LEU A 29 -10.16 -19.13 -6.60
N ILE A 30 -10.73 -18.09 -5.98
CA ILE A 30 -11.75 -17.28 -6.64
C ILE A 30 -11.29 -15.82 -6.83
N PRO A 31 -11.58 -15.22 -8.01
CA PRO A 31 -11.22 -13.83 -8.28
C PRO A 31 -12.09 -12.84 -7.51
N ASP A 32 -13.28 -13.25 -7.07
CA ASP A 32 -14.21 -12.38 -6.36
C ASP A 32 -13.65 -11.89 -5.03
N TYR A 33 -14.03 -10.67 -4.67
CA TYR A 33 -13.82 -10.14 -3.33
C TYR A 33 -15.05 -10.39 -2.45
N LEU A 34 -14.82 -10.56 -1.16
CA LEU A 34 -15.89 -10.67 -0.16
C LEU A 34 -16.50 -9.30 0.11
N ASN A 35 -17.55 -8.94 -0.61
CA ASN A 35 -18.21 -7.62 -0.55
C ASN A 35 -19.74 -7.67 -0.65
N SER A 36 -20.31 -8.88 -0.69
CA SER A 36 -21.75 -9.10 -0.74
C SER A 36 -22.14 -10.42 -0.07
N LYS A 37 -23.43 -10.59 0.20
CA LYS A 37 -23.99 -11.84 0.71
C LYS A 37 -23.74 -13.02 -0.24
N GLU A 38 -23.89 -12.77 -1.54
CA GLU A 38 -23.66 -13.78 -2.58
C GLU A 38 -22.21 -14.28 -2.55
N THR A 39 -21.23 -13.36 -2.46
CA THR A 39 -19.83 -13.75 -2.35
C THR A 39 -19.55 -14.45 -1.03
N ALA A 40 -20.19 -14.09 0.08
CA ALA A 40 -20.05 -14.78 1.36
C ALA A 40 -20.58 -16.23 1.32
N GLU A 41 -21.61 -16.51 0.52
CA GLU A 41 -22.16 -17.86 0.36
C GLU A 41 -21.19 -18.86 -0.26
N LYS A 42 -20.17 -18.38 -1.00
CA LYS A 42 -19.12 -19.23 -1.57
C LYS A 42 -18.29 -19.97 -0.52
N ALA A 43 -18.31 -19.52 0.74
CA ALA A 43 -17.63 -20.18 1.85
C ALA A 43 -18.36 -21.44 2.39
N LYS A 44 -19.54 -21.79 1.87
CA LYS A 44 -20.25 -23.02 2.27
C LYS A 44 -19.42 -24.27 1.97
N GLY A 45 -19.16 -25.08 2.99
CA GLY A 45 -18.41 -26.33 2.87
C GLY A 45 -16.89 -26.17 3.03
N PHE A 46 -16.41 -24.98 3.37
CA PHE A 46 -15.01 -24.72 3.67
C PHE A 46 -14.80 -24.53 5.18
N GLU A 47 -13.74 -25.12 5.71
CA GLU A 47 -13.35 -24.92 7.12
C GLU A 47 -12.36 -23.76 7.28
N CYS A 48 -11.65 -23.40 6.23
CA CYS A 48 -10.70 -22.30 6.18
C CYS A 48 -11.01 -21.33 5.06
N VAL A 49 -11.04 -20.05 5.39
CA VAL A 49 -11.24 -18.94 4.45
C VAL A 49 -10.10 -17.96 4.58
N VAL A 50 -9.50 -17.58 3.45
CA VAL A 50 -8.38 -16.62 3.40
C VAL A 50 -8.79 -15.39 2.58
N LEU A 51 -8.77 -14.25 3.23
CA LEU A 51 -9.20 -12.97 2.68
C LEU A 51 -8.03 -12.17 2.09
N ARG A 52 -8.38 -11.14 1.35
CA ARG A 52 -7.49 -10.06 0.90
C ARG A 52 -8.01 -8.72 1.42
N GLY A 53 -7.22 -7.65 1.36
CA GLY A 53 -7.54 -6.35 1.93
C GLY A 53 -8.85 -5.70 1.48
N ASN A 54 -9.33 -6.07 0.27
CA ASN A 54 -10.61 -5.58 -0.27
C ASN A 54 -11.79 -6.52 0.03
N CYS A 55 -11.62 -7.47 0.94
CA CYS A 55 -12.65 -8.39 1.41
C CYS A 55 -13.12 -7.92 2.79
N PHE A 56 -14.42 -7.73 3.00
CA PHE A 56 -14.94 -7.19 4.26
C PHE A 56 -15.67 -8.27 5.06
N ALA A 57 -15.04 -8.76 6.13
CA ALA A 57 -15.64 -9.68 7.08
C ALA A 57 -16.38 -8.89 8.19
N THR A 58 -17.58 -8.41 7.84
CA THR A 58 -18.50 -7.73 8.75
C THR A 58 -19.15 -8.73 9.72
N LYS A 59 -19.85 -8.23 10.75
CA LYS A 59 -20.59 -9.09 11.70
C LYS A 59 -21.55 -10.05 10.99
N GLU A 60 -22.31 -9.54 10.02
CA GLU A 60 -23.22 -10.36 9.22
C GLU A 60 -22.50 -11.52 8.50
N VAL A 61 -21.37 -11.23 7.86
CA VAL A 61 -20.56 -12.23 7.17
C VAL A 61 -19.99 -13.25 8.16
N LEU A 62 -19.53 -12.79 9.31
CA LEU A 62 -18.98 -13.65 10.36
C LEU A 62 -20.04 -14.60 10.92
N ASP A 63 -21.27 -14.14 11.13
CA ASP A 63 -22.40 -15.00 11.52
C ASP A 63 -22.71 -16.08 10.47
N MET A 64 -22.71 -15.69 9.18
CA MET A 64 -22.84 -16.64 8.07
C MET A 64 -21.72 -17.69 8.09
N TYR A 65 -20.47 -17.25 8.20
CA TYR A 65 -19.31 -18.16 8.24
C TYR A 65 -19.36 -19.11 9.43
N LYS A 66 -19.79 -18.62 10.59
CA LYS A 66 -20.03 -19.47 11.76
C LYS A 66 -21.06 -20.55 11.50
N SER A 67 -22.18 -20.19 10.85
CA SER A 67 -23.24 -21.14 10.47
C SER A 67 -22.79 -22.17 9.43
N TYR A 68 -21.81 -21.83 8.57
CA TYR A 68 -21.25 -22.74 7.56
C TYR A 68 -20.16 -23.66 8.12
N GLY A 69 -19.75 -23.49 9.38
CA GLY A 69 -18.73 -24.30 10.00
C GLY A 69 -17.28 -23.87 9.72
N VAL A 70 -17.10 -22.64 9.22
CA VAL A 70 -15.76 -22.05 9.09
C VAL A 70 -15.11 -21.94 10.48
N LYS A 71 -13.88 -22.40 10.60
CA LYS A 71 -13.10 -22.40 11.85
C LYS A 71 -11.93 -21.43 11.77
N TYR A 72 -11.30 -21.34 10.59
CA TYR A 72 -10.09 -20.58 10.34
C TYR A 72 -10.43 -19.42 9.38
N LEU A 73 -10.23 -18.19 9.83
CA LEU A 73 -10.42 -17.00 9.03
C LEU A 73 -9.12 -16.20 9.00
N PHE A 74 -8.42 -16.23 7.89
CA PHE A 74 -7.13 -15.59 7.72
C PHE A 74 -7.21 -14.43 6.75
N THR A 75 -6.19 -13.57 6.79
CA THR A 75 -5.96 -12.60 5.73
C THR A 75 -4.52 -12.67 5.24
N ARG A 76 -4.32 -12.62 3.93
CA ARG A 76 -3.00 -12.56 3.30
C ARG A 76 -2.51 -11.11 3.16
N THR A 77 -2.75 -10.30 4.21
CA THR A 77 -2.34 -8.89 4.31
C THR A 77 -1.72 -8.60 5.66
N VAL A 78 -0.95 -7.51 5.74
CA VAL A 78 -0.46 -6.99 7.03
C VAL A 78 -1.59 -6.28 7.79
N GLY A 79 -2.37 -5.45 7.09
CA GLY A 79 -3.52 -4.76 7.68
C GLY A 79 -4.70 -5.71 7.91
N THR A 80 -5.42 -5.52 9.00
CA THR A 80 -6.57 -6.35 9.42
C THR A 80 -7.88 -5.56 9.52
N ASN A 81 -7.88 -4.29 9.14
CA ASN A 81 -9.01 -3.35 9.31
C ASN A 81 -10.30 -3.78 8.58
N HIS A 82 -10.19 -4.67 7.62
CA HIS A 82 -11.30 -5.22 6.84
C HIS A 82 -11.99 -6.42 7.53
N ILE A 83 -11.53 -6.79 8.73
CA ILE A 83 -12.11 -7.86 9.55
C ILE A 83 -12.57 -7.26 10.89
N ASP A 84 -13.80 -7.53 11.32
CA ASP A 84 -14.20 -7.27 12.71
C ASP A 84 -13.53 -8.30 13.63
N VAL A 85 -12.26 -8.05 13.97
CA VAL A 85 -11.40 -8.97 14.72
C VAL A 85 -12.00 -9.30 16.08
N LYS A 86 -12.56 -8.29 16.76
CA LYS A 86 -13.15 -8.49 18.09
C LYS A 86 -14.31 -9.47 18.01
N TYR A 87 -15.25 -9.22 17.13
CA TYR A 87 -16.43 -10.06 16.97
C TYR A 87 -16.07 -11.47 16.44
N ALA A 88 -15.12 -11.56 15.50
CA ALA A 88 -14.64 -12.86 15.03
C ALA A 88 -14.07 -13.72 16.17
N LYS A 89 -13.33 -13.13 17.12
CA LYS A 89 -12.83 -13.84 18.30
C LYS A 89 -13.93 -14.23 19.26
N GLU A 90 -14.93 -13.39 19.48
CA GLU A 90 -16.12 -13.71 20.29
C GLU A 90 -16.86 -14.94 19.73
N LEU A 91 -16.94 -15.07 18.40
CA LEU A 91 -17.49 -16.24 17.71
C LEU A 91 -16.57 -17.48 17.73
N GLY A 92 -15.32 -17.33 18.19
CA GLY A 92 -14.35 -18.43 18.33
C GLY A 92 -13.60 -18.78 17.05
N PHE A 93 -13.52 -17.88 16.07
CA PHE A 93 -12.66 -18.07 14.91
C PHE A 93 -11.18 -18.08 15.30
N LYS A 94 -10.40 -18.94 14.66
CA LYS A 94 -8.94 -18.90 14.65
C LYS A 94 -8.52 -17.91 13.58
N LEU A 95 -7.86 -16.83 14.00
CA LEU A 95 -7.49 -15.72 13.11
C LEU A 95 -5.99 -15.72 12.87
N ALA A 96 -5.56 -15.47 11.63
CA ALA A 96 -4.15 -15.22 11.33
C ALA A 96 -4.00 -14.20 10.19
N TYR A 97 -2.85 -13.54 10.18
CA TYR A 97 -2.49 -12.54 9.17
C TYR A 97 -1.08 -12.80 8.64
N VAL A 98 -0.68 -12.04 7.64
CA VAL A 98 0.69 -12.05 7.12
C VAL A 98 1.42 -10.82 7.68
N PRO A 99 2.28 -10.96 8.69
CA PRO A 99 2.89 -9.82 9.38
C PRO A 99 3.87 -9.03 8.53
N PHE A 100 4.40 -9.66 7.49
CA PHE A 100 5.25 -9.06 6.46
C PHE A 100 5.34 -9.98 5.26
N TYR A 101 5.51 -9.41 4.07
CA TYR A 101 5.64 -10.21 2.83
C TYR A 101 6.85 -9.77 1.98
N SER A 102 7.04 -8.47 1.74
CA SER A 102 8.20 -7.92 1.05
C SER A 102 8.33 -6.42 1.33
N PRO A 103 9.21 -6.00 2.25
CA PRO A 103 9.51 -4.58 2.42
C PRO A 103 10.06 -3.93 1.15
N ASN A 104 10.77 -4.72 0.33
CA ASN A 104 11.36 -4.26 -0.93
C ASN A 104 10.30 -3.84 -1.93
N ALA A 105 9.24 -4.63 -2.13
CA ALA A 105 8.20 -4.33 -3.12
C ALA A 105 7.64 -2.90 -2.96
N ILE A 106 7.25 -2.52 -1.74
CA ILE A 106 6.71 -1.19 -1.46
C ILE A 106 7.80 -0.11 -1.54
N ALA A 107 8.99 -0.38 -1.01
CA ALA A 107 10.11 0.55 -1.03
C ALA A 107 10.58 0.83 -2.48
N GLU A 108 10.65 -0.19 -3.32
CA GLU A 108 11.01 -0.07 -4.73
C GLU A 108 9.98 0.72 -5.54
N LEU A 109 8.67 0.53 -5.26
CA LEU A 109 7.64 1.37 -5.86
C LEU A 109 7.81 2.84 -5.45
N ALA A 110 8.06 3.12 -4.17
CA ALA A 110 8.29 4.48 -3.68
C ALA A 110 9.50 5.13 -4.37
N VAL A 111 10.61 4.40 -4.51
CA VAL A 111 11.81 4.85 -5.24
C VAL A 111 11.50 5.07 -6.72
N SER A 112 10.77 4.15 -7.35
CA SER A 112 10.39 4.24 -8.77
C SER A 112 9.54 5.47 -9.06
N LEU A 113 8.53 5.75 -8.22
CA LEU A 113 7.71 6.96 -8.32
C LEU A 113 8.56 8.21 -8.14
N ALA A 114 9.41 8.26 -7.11
CA ALA A 114 10.29 9.39 -6.84
C ALA A 114 11.25 9.67 -7.99
N MET A 115 11.93 8.65 -8.52
CA MET A 115 12.88 8.79 -9.63
C MET A 115 12.20 9.15 -10.93
N SER A 116 11.01 8.60 -11.21
CA SER A 116 10.22 8.95 -12.40
C SER A 116 9.80 10.42 -12.38
N LEU A 117 9.35 10.93 -11.23
CA LEU A 117 8.96 12.33 -11.06
C LEU A 117 10.17 13.26 -11.05
N LEU A 118 11.25 12.91 -10.32
CA LEU A 118 12.49 13.70 -10.28
C LEU A 118 13.08 13.89 -11.69
N ARG A 119 13.02 12.87 -12.54
CA ARG A 119 13.59 12.90 -13.90
C ARG A 119 12.56 13.28 -14.97
N HIS A 120 11.37 13.74 -14.57
CA HIS A 120 10.27 14.15 -15.46
C HIS A 120 9.94 13.11 -16.54
N LEU A 121 10.09 11.80 -16.22
CA LEU A 121 9.85 10.72 -17.19
C LEU A 121 8.43 10.72 -17.76
N PRO A 122 7.35 10.93 -16.94
CA PRO A 122 5.99 10.97 -17.46
C PRO A 122 5.77 12.11 -18.46
N TYR A 123 6.34 13.30 -18.19
CA TYR A 123 6.27 14.44 -19.09
C TYR A 123 6.97 14.15 -20.42
N THR A 124 8.20 13.63 -20.35
CA THR A 124 8.99 13.30 -21.54
C THR A 124 8.29 12.23 -22.37
N ALA A 125 7.81 11.15 -21.72
CA ALA A 125 7.08 10.08 -22.40
C ALA A 125 5.78 10.58 -23.07
N GLN A 126 5.03 11.47 -22.40
CA GLN A 126 3.81 12.07 -22.96
C GLN A 126 4.09 12.88 -24.23
N LYS A 127 5.19 13.68 -24.25
CA LYS A 127 5.60 14.41 -25.46
C LYS A 127 5.93 13.46 -26.61
N PHE A 128 6.76 12.44 -26.34
CA PHE A 128 7.15 11.47 -27.34
C PHE A 128 5.95 10.70 -27.93
N ASN A 129 4.97 10.34 -27.09
CA ASN A 129 3.73 9.71 -27.55
C ASN A 129 2.93 10.61 -28.51
N LYS A 130 3.06 11.94 -28.38
CA LYS A 130 2.47 12.94 -29.30
C LYS A 130 3.36 13.25 -30.50
N ARG A 131 4.48 12.54 -30.70
CA ARG A 131 5.51 12.78 -31.73
C ARG A 131 6.22 14.15 -31.62
N ASP A 132 6.20 14.74 -30.45
CA ASP A 132 7.03 15.92 -30.16
C ASP A 132 8.36 15.45 -29.54
N PHE A 133 9.41 15.46 -30.34
CA PHE A 133 10.76 15.03 -29.98
C PHE A 133 11.68 16.20 -29.59
N THR A 134 11.12 17.39 -29.39
CA THR A 134 11.90 18.54 -28.96
C THR A 134 12.24 18.48 -27.48
N VAL A 135 13.42 18.99 -27.13
CA VAL A 135 13.86 19.14 -25.73
C VAL A 135 13.50 20.54 -25.25
N ASP A 136 12.94 20.63 -24.04
CA ASP A 136 12.62 21.92 -23.43
C ASP A 136 13.05 21.97 -21.94
N LYS A 137 12.90 23.16 -21.32
CA LYS A 137 13.32 23.43 -19.94
C LYS A 137 12.67 22.53 -18.89
N ASN A 138 11.47 22.00 -19.15
CA ASN A 138 10.73 21.16 -18.22
C ASN A 138 11.29 19.73 -18.14
N MET A 139 12.25 19.37 -18.99
CA MET A 139 12.97 18.09 -18.93
C MET A 139 14.22 18.16 -18.06
N PHE A 140 14.66 19.37 -17.67
CA PHE A 140 15.83 19.52 -16.81
C PHE A 140 15.51 19.22 -15.36
N SER A 141 16.41 18.52 -14.69
CA SER A 141 16.23 18.02 -13.34
C SER A 141 17.55 17.99 -12.57
N ARG A 142 17.44 17.81 -11.27
CA ARG A 142 18.57 17.50 -10.38
C ARG A 142 18.93 16.02 -10.46
N GLU A 143 20.19 15.70 -10.18
CA GLU A 143 20.60 14.32 -9.89
C GLU A 143 20.25 13.97 -8.45
N VAL A 144 19.81 12.73 -8.22
CA VAL A 144 19.39 12.26 -6.88
C VAL A 144 20.50 12.38 -5.83
N ARG A 145 21.77 12.27 -6.22
CA ARG A 145 22.93 12.45 -5.32
C ARG A 145 23.03 13.87 -4.73
N ASN A 146 22.39 14.84 -5.34
CA ASN A 146 22.30 16.22 -4.88
C ASN A 146 20.99 16.52 -4.14
N CYS A 147 20.17 15.48 -3.88
CA CYS A 147 18.91 15.59 -3.16
C CYS A 147 19.04 15.08 -1.73
N THR A 148 18.32 15.74 -0.84
CA THR A 148 18.02 15.20 0.50
C THR A 148 16.67 14.47 0.44
N VAL A 149 16.66 13.20 0.83
CA VAL A 149 15.46 12.38 0.91
C VAL A 149 15.08 12.21 2.38
N GLY A 150 13.88 12.68 2.74
CA GLY A 150 13.28 12.54 4.05
C GLY A 150 12.37 11.30 4.10
N VAL A 151 12.69 10.37 4.99
CA VAL A 151 11.92 9.13 5.20
C VAL A 151 11.10 9.26 6.48
N VAL A 152 9.78 9.30 6.38
CA VAL A 152 8.86 9.35 7.52
C VAL A 152 8.39 7.94 7.88
N GLY A 153 8.81 7.45 9.03
CA GLY A 153 8.64 6.06 9.46
C GLY A 153 9.83 5.19 9.06
N LEU A 154 10.62 4.76 10.05
CA LEU A 154 11.82 3.94 9.87
C LEU A 154 11.59 2.48 10.27
N GLY A 155 10.36 1.99 10.05
CA GLY A 155 10.04 0.57 10.11
C GLY A 155 10.73 -0.22 8.98
N ARG A 156 10.36 -1.50 8.81
CA ARG A 156 10.97 -2.37 7.79
C ARG A 156 10.96 -1.77 6.39
N ILE A 157 9.81 -1.22 5.96
CA ILE A 157 9.66 -0.63 4.61
C ILE A 157 10.46 0.67 4.50
N GLY A 158 10.28 1.61 5.43
CA GLY A 158 10.97 2.91 5.37
C GLY A 158 12.48 2.78 5.47
N PHE A 159 12.99 1.86 6.29
CA PHE A 159 14.41 1.59 6.34
C PHE A 159 14.93 0.95 5.05
N THR A 160 14.15 0.09 4.40
CA THR A 160 14.50 -0.44 3.08
C THR A 160 14.51 0.68 2.03
N ALA A 161 13.52 1.57 2.03
CA ALA A 161 13.52 2.75 1.15
C ALA A 161 14.74 3.65 1.40
N ALA A 162 15.11 3.88 2.68
CA ALA A 162 16.32 4.63 3.04
C ALA A 162 17.58 4.00 2.46
N LYS A 163 17.74 2.66 2.53
CA LYS A 163 18.86 1.94 1.93
C LYS A 163 18.91 2.12 0.41
N LEU A 164 17.76 2.01 -0.27
CA LEU A 164 17.69 2.14 -1.71
C LEU A 164 18.06 3.56 -2.16
N PHE A 165 17.53 4.61 -1.51
CA PHE A 165 17.90 5.99 -1.81
C PHE A 165 19.37 6.28 -1.49
N LYS A 166 19.89 5.73 -0.39
CA LYS A 166 21.32 5.82 -0.04
C LYS A 166 22.21 5.16 -1.11
N GLY A 167 21.79 3.99 -1.60
CA GLY A 167 22.46 3.27 -2.69
C GLY A 167 22.49 4.06 -4.01
N LEU A 168 21.47 4.90 -4.26
CA LEU A 168 21.45 5.84 -5.39
C LEU A 168 22.31 7.09 -5.15
N GLY A 169 22.93 7.23 -3.98
CA GLY A 169 23.80 8.33 -3.62
C GLY A 169 23.11 9.53 -2.95
N ALA A 170 21.82 9.47 -2.65
CA ALA A 170 21.11 10.54 -1.97
C ALA A 170 21.62 10.80 -0.55
N ASN A 171 21.47 12.03 -0.06
CA ASN A 171 21.56 12.31 1.37
C ASN A 171 20.24 11.89 2.04
N VAL A 172 20.27 10.90 2.94
CA VAL A 172 19.06 10.34 3.55
C VAL A 172 18.95 10.78 5.01
N ILE A 173 17.86 11.45 5.34
CA ILE A 173 17.45 11.77 6.71
C ILE A 173 16.13 11.08 7.00
N GLY A 174 15.84 10.81 8.27
CA GLY A 174 14.61 10.09 8.62
C GLY A 174 14.03 10.50 9.96
N TYR A 175 12.75 10.30 10.10
CA TYR A 175 12.02 10.48 11.35
C TYR A 175 11.22 9.21 11.68
N ASP A 176 11.29 8.80 12.93
CA ASP A 176 10.40 7.79 13.49
C ASP A 176 9.99 8.24 14.90
N MET A 177 8.73 8.00 15.27
CA MET A 177 8.24 8.30 16.62
C MET A 177 9.04 7.54 17.69
N PHE A 178 9.54 6.35 17.33
CA PHE A 178 10.39 5.52 18.18
C PHE A 178 11.78 5.45 17.54
N PRO A 179 12.77 6.23 18.05
CA PRO A 179 14.12 6.25 17.50
C PRO A 179 14.72 4.85 17.34
N LYS A 180 15.39 4.64 16.23
CA LYS A 180 16.03 3.35 15.90
C LYS A 180 17.52 3.41 16.22
N THR A 181 18.08 2.29 16.60
CA THR A 181 19.53 2.14 16.85
C THR A 181 20.18 1.34 15.74
N GLY A 182 21.47 1.59 15.46
CA GLY A 182 22.25 0.83 14.49
C GLY A 182 21.90 1.08 13.03
N ILE A 183 21.34 2.24 12.70
CA ILE A 183 20.95 2.61 11.33
C ILE A 183 21.66 3.88 10.82
N ASP A 184 22.55 4.46 11.61
CA ASP A 184 23.15 5.78 11.36
C ASP A 184 24.04 5.82 10.09
N ASP A 185 24.61 4.69 9.69
CA ASP A 185 25.37 4.54 8.43
C ASP A 185 24.48 4.73 7.17
N ILE A 186 23.18 4.50 7.31
CA ILE A 186 22.20 4.56 6.22
C ILE A 186 21.39 5.85 6.28
N VAL A 187 20.84 6.17 7.46
CA VAL A 187 19.91 7.29 7.64
C VAL A 187 20.23 8.06 8.91
N LYS A 188 20.44 9.38 8.77
CA LYS A 188 20.53 10.27 9.91
C LYS A 188 19.15 10.59 10.45
N GLN A 189 18.87 10.22 11.70
CA GLN A 189 17.61 10.55 12.34
C GLN A 189 17.59 12.02 12.78
N VAL A 190 16.45 12.69 12.51
CA VAL A 190 16.24 14.11 12.79
C VAL A 190 14.82 14.35 13.32
N SER A 191 14.50 15.57 13.76
CA SER A 191 13.12 15.92 14.08
C SER A 191 12.23 15.99 12.83
N MET A 192 10.91 15.90 12.99
CA MET A 192 9.96 16.05 11.88
C MET A 192 10.12 17.41 11.20
N GLU A 193 10.28 18.49 11.99
CA GLU A 193 10.47 19.84 11.48
C GLU A 193 11.72 19.94 10.60
N GLU A 194 12.82 19.37 11.07
CA GLU A 194 14.08 19.36 10.31
C GLU A 194 13.94 18.55 9.03
N LEU A 195 13.29 17.39 9.10
CA LEU A 195 13.04 16.54 7.93
C LEU A 195 12.25 17.30 6.87
N VAL A 196 11.13 17.91 7.26
CA VAL A 196 10.23 18.62 6.34
C VAL A 196 10.95 19.81 5.69
N ALA A 197 11.69 20.58 6.47
CA ALA A 197 12.37 21.79 5.98
C ALA A 197 13.59 21.48 5.07
N LYS A 198 14.22 20.32 5.23
CA LYS A 198 15.48 20.00 4.51
C LYS A 198 15.31 19.08 3.32
N SER A 199 14.18 18.38 3.21
CA SER A 199 14.00 17.35 2.18
C SER A 199 13.59 17.91 0.82
N ASP A 200 14.22 17.41 -0.23
CA ASP A 200 13.82 17.62 -1.62
C ASP A 200 12.79 16.59 -2.06
N ILE A 201 12.81 15.41 -1.44
CA ILE A 201 11.86 14.33 -1.62
C ILE A 201 11.45 13.86 -0.22
N ILE A 202 10.15 13.77 0.06
CA ILE A 202 9.63 13.16 1.29
C ILE A 202 8.85 11.91 0.92
N THR A 203 9.16 10.78 1.57
CA THR A 203 8.46 9.50 1.37
C THR A 203 7.89 8.99 2.70
N LEU A 204 6.60 8.60 2.65
CA LEU A 204 5.84 8.19 3.82
C LEU A 204 5.82 6.66 3.94
N HIS A 205 6.21 6.15 5.11
CA HIS A 205 6.22 4.73 5.45
C HIS A 205 5.73 4.45 6.88
N ALA A 206 4.97 5.40 7.45
CA ALA A 206 4.36 5.26 8.77
C ALA A 206 2.97 4.61 8.67
N PRO A 207 2.51 3.89 9.71
CA PRO A 207 1.11 3.50 9.81
C PRO A 207 0.22 4.72 10.08
N PHE A 208 -1.06 4.64 9.66
CA PHE A 208 -2.03 5.62 10.12
C PHE A 208 -2.51 5.23 11.52
N ILE A 209 -2.40 6.16 12.46
CA ILE A 209 -2.89 6.06 13.83
C ILE A 209 -3.93 7.15 14.01
N LYS A 210 -5.18 6.76 14.21
CA LYS A 210 -6.33 7.68 14.23
C LYS A 210 -6.18 8.79 15.26
N GLU A 211 -5.64 8.47 16.42
CA GLU A 211 -5.41 9.40 17.53
C GLU A 211 -4.39 10.48 17.18
N ASN A 212 -3.45 10.19 16.29
CA ASN A 212 -2.42 11.14 15.86
C ASN A 212 -2.87 12.01 14.67
N GLY A 213 -3.96 11.63 14.01
CA GLY A 213 -4.45 12.32 12.82
C GLY A 213 -3.55 12.21 11.60
N LYS A 214 -3.73 13.14 10.68
CA LYS A 214 -2.97 13.21 9.41
C LYS A 214 -1.57 13.79 9.66
N ILE A 215 -0.57 13.22 9.00
CA ILE A 215 0.81 13.74 9.03
C ILE A 215 0.96 14.89 8.02
N VAL A 216 0.55 14.67 6.78
CA VAL A 216 0.68 15.67 5.71
C VAL A 216 -0.54 16.59 5.75
N THR A 217 -0.42 17.67 6.52
CA THR A 217 -1.41 18.73 6.66
C THR A 217 -1.01 19.95 5.82
N LYS A 218 -1.88 20.94 5.74
CA LYS A 218 -1.55 22.24 5.13
C LYS A 218 -0.30 22.88 5.77
N GLU A 219 -0.16 22.77 7.10
CA GLU A 219 1.01 23.27 7.82
C GLU A 219 2.29 22.50 7.46
N PHE A 220 2.22 21.18 7.40
CA PHE A 220 3.33 20.35 6.96
C PHE A 220 3.80 20.76 5.56
N LEU A 221 2.87 20.87 4.61
CA LEU A 221 3.15 21.26 3.23
C LEU A 221 3.77 22.67 3.15
N SER A 222 3.29 23.63 3.93
CA SER A 222 3.84 25.00 3.92
C SER A 222 5.29 25.09 4.41
N LYS A 223 5.75 24.09 5.19
CA LYS A 223 7.13 24.01 5.69
C LYS A 223 8.05 23.17 4.77
N MET A 224 7.49 22.47 3.78
CA MET A 224 8.29 21.76 2.78
C MET A 224 9.04 22.76 1.89
N LYS A 225 10.16 22.32 1.35
CA LYS A 225 10.86 23.11 0.35
C LYS A 225 9.98 23.35 -0.88
N GLU A 226 10.08 24.54 -1.45
CA GLU A 226 9.55 24.78 -2.79
C GLU A 226 10.15 23.80 -3.81
N ASN A 227 9.34 23.35 -4.75
CA ASN A 227 9.72 22.36 -5.77
C ASN A 227 10.14 21.01 -5.20
N SER A 228 9.67 20.64 -4.02
CA SER A 228 9.85 19.30 -3.46
C SER A 228 8.87 18.28 -4.02
N ILE A 229 9.15 17.00 -3.77
CA ILE A 229 8.34 15.85 -4.24
C ILE A 229 7.81 15.10 -3.02
N LEU A 230 6.52 14.77 -3.03
CA LEU A 230 5.88 13.96 -2.00
C LEU A 230 5.56 12.55 -2.53
N ILE A 231 5.93 11.51 -1.79
CA ILE A 231 5.64 10.11 -2.11
C ILE A 231 4.83 9.47 -0.98
N ASN A 232 3.68 8.89 -1.31
CA ASN A 232 2.89 8.12 -0.36
C ASN A 232 2.54 6.73 -0.91
N THR A 233 3.26 5.72 -0.42
CA THR A 233 2.98 4.30 -0.64
C THR A 233 2.57 3.59 0.66
N ALA A 234 2.15 4.37 1.69
CA ALA A 234 1.82 3.85 3.01
C ALA A 234 0.31 3.74 3.22
N ARG A 235 -0.35 4.85 3.58
CA ARG A 235 -1.81 4.93 3.79
C ARG A 235 -2.34 6.27 3.32
N GLY A 236 -3.50 6.27 2.66
CA GLY A 236 -4.14 7.48 2.15
C GLY A 236 -4.51 8.47 3.25
N GLU A 237 -4.94 7.95 4.40
CA GLU A 237 -5.35 8.73 5.58
C GLU A 237 -4.22 9.55 6.20
N LEU A 238 -2.97 9.30 5.84
CA LEU A 238 -1.82 10.09 6.30
C LEU A 238 -1.80 11.51 5.72
N MET A 239 -2.53 11.75 4.62
CA MET A 239 -2.52 13.02 3.89
C MET A 239 -3.87 13.71 3.93
N ASP A 240 -3.86 15.03 4.07
CA ASP A 240 -4.96 15.89 3.66
C ASP A 240 -4.89 16.06 2.13
N LEU A 241 -5.72 15.31 1.42
CA LEU A 241 -5.69 15.28 -0.05
C LEU A 241 -5.99 16.67 -0.66
N GLU A 242 -6.88 17.45 -0.05
CA GLU A 242 -7.21 18.80 -0.53
C GLU A 242 -6.01 19.73 -0.37
N ALA A 243 -5.32 19.67 0.77
CA ALA A 243 -4.12 20.45 1.00
C ALA A 243 -2.99 20.08 0.01
N VAL A 244 -2.83 18.77 -0.29
CA VAL A 244 -1.85 18.28 -1.28
C VAL A 244 -2.19 18.80 -2.68
N VAL A 245 -3.44 18.70 -3.13
CA VAL A 245 -3.89 19.22 -4.44
C VAL A 245 -3.63 20.72 -4.53
N ASN A 246 -4.00 21.49 -3.52
CA ASN A 246 -3.78 22.94 -3.49
C ASN A 246 -2.29 23.31 -3.54
N ALA A 247 -1.42 22.55 -2.85
CA ALA A 247 0.04 22.77 -2.91
C ALA A 247 0.65 22.46 -4.29
N LEU A 248 0.11 21.44 -4.96
CA LEU A 248 0.48 21.09 -6.34
C LEU A 248 0.00 22.14 -7.35
N GLU A 249 -1.24 22.60 -7.25
CA GLU A 249 -1.82 23.61 -8.14
C GLU A 249 -1.12 24.96 -8.01
N SER A 250 -0.76 25.37 -6.80
CA SER A 250 0.01 26.58 -6.55
C SER A 250 1.46 26.49 -7.03
N GLY A 251 1.96 25.29 -7.32
CA GLY A 251 3.36 25.06 -7.71
C GLY A 251 4.34 25.01 -6.54
N HIS A 252 3.90 25.14 -5.28
CA HIS A 252 4.77 24.99 -4.13
C HIS A 252 5.34 23.56 -4.05
N LEU A 253 4.47 22.53 -4.22
CA LEU A 253 4.88 21.17 -4.42
C LEU A 253 5.06 20.89 -5.92
N ALA A 254 6.25 20.43 -6.33
CA ALA A 254 6.53 20.17 -7.74
C ALA A 254 5.77 18.95 -8.26
N ALA A 255 5.75 17.87 -7.49
CA ALA A 255 5.18 16.60 -7.93
C ALA A 255 4.75 15.73 -6.75
N ALA A 256 3.86 14.77 -7.02
CA ALA A 256 3.47 13.75 -6.05
C ALA A 256 3.33 12.36 -6.69
N GLY A 257 3.84 11.32 -5.99
CA GLY A 257 3.65 9.91 -6.32
C GLY A 257 2.80 9.24 -5.24
N ILE A 258 1.64 8.72 -5.61
CA ILE A 258 0.61 8.31 -4.66
C ILE A 258 0.10 6.92 -5.03
N ASP A 259 0.35 5.93 -4.17
CA ASP A 259 -0.17 4.56 -4.33
C ASP A 259 -1.41 4.30 -3.47
N THR A 260 -1.65 5.14 -2.47
CA THR A 260 -2.76 4.99 -1.52
C THR A 260 -3.48 6.32 -1.29
N ILE A 261 -4.80 6.31 -1.34
CA ILE A 261 -5.65 7.50 -1.15
C ILE A 261 -6.79 7.17 -0.19
N GLU A 262 -7.14 8.10 0.70
CA GLU A 262 -8.30 7.96 1.57
C GLU A 262 -9.58 7.74 0.74
N GLY A 263 -10.36 6.72 1.09
CA GLY A 263 -11.57 6.36 0.35
C GLY A 263 -11.33 5.59 -0.96
N GLU A 264 -10.15 5.06 -1.20
CA GLU A 264 -9.74 4.32 -2.42
C GLU A 264 -10.68 3.18 -2.81
N VAL A 265 -11.39 2.58 -1.86
CA VAL A 265 -12.40 1.52 -2.12
C VAL A 265 -13.54 1.98 -3.03
N ASN A 266 -13.76 3.29 -3.14
CA ASN A 266 -14.82 3.84 -3.98
C ASN A 266 -14.44 3.87 -5.47
N TYR A 267 -13.15 3.89 -5.81
CA TYR A 267 -12.67 4.07 -7.18
C TYR A 267 -11.54 3.11 -7.60
N PHE A 268 -10.64 2.67 -6.72
CA PHE A 268 -9.61 1.71 -7.12
C PHE A 268 -10.22 0.36 -7.51
N PHE A 269 -9.60 -0.31 -8.47
CA PHE A 269 -10.05 -1.57 -9.06
C PHE A 269 -11.40 -1.50 -9.80
N LYS A 270 -11.87 -0.28 -10.15
CA LYS A 270 -13.05 -0.03 -10.96
C LYS A 270 -12.65 0.65 -12.27
N ASN A 271 -13.44 0.43 -13.32
CA ASN A 271 -13.21 1.06 -14.63
C ASN A 271 -14.27 2.15 -14.86
N PHE A 272 -13.81 3.40 -14.96
CA PHE A 272 -14.65 4.57 -15.24
C PHE A 272 -14.39 5.16 -16.64
N SER A 273 -13.64 4.47 -17.51
CA SER A 273 -13.27 5.03 -18.83
C SER A 273 -14.46 5.36 -19.71
N ASN A 274 -15.60 4.71 -19.51
CA ASN A 274 -16.83 4.98 -20.24
C ASN A 274 -17.77 5.98 -19.53
N ASP A 275 -17.45 6.37 -18.28
CA ASP A 275 -18.28 7.20 -17.40
C ASP A 275 -17.49 8.38 -16.81
N GLU A 276 -16.54 8.95 -17.58
CA GLU A 276 -15.62 9.98 -17.10
C GLU A 276 -16.37 11.20 -16.53
N ALA A 277 -17.46 11.64 -17.18
CA ALA A 277 -18.25 12.78 -16.71
C ALA A 277 -18.88 12.50 -15.33
N LYS A 278 -19.37 11.28 -15.11
CA LYS A 278 -19.92 10.85 -13.82
C LYS A 278 -18.82 10.81 -12.78
N PHE A 279 -17.65 10.25 -13.11
CA PHE A 279 -16.51 10.19 -12.21
C PHE A 279 -16.09 11.59 -11.73
N ARG A 280 -16.01 12.57 -12.64
CA ARG A 280 -15.68 13.97 -12.32
C ARG A 280 -16.66 14.60 -11.34
N LEU A 281 -17.95 14.26 -11.44
CA LEU A 281 -18.99 14.76 -10.55
C LEU A 281 -18.97 14.08 -9.18
N GLU A 282 -18.73 12.78 -9.13
CA GLU A 282 -18.75 12.00 -7.89
C GLU A 282 -17.46 12.17 -7.09
N TYR A 283 -16.31 12.35 -7.77
CA TYR A 283 -14.98 12.43 -7.14
C TYR A 283 -14.20 13.69 -7.58
N PRO A 284 -14.74 14.90 -7.38
CA PRO A 284 -14.16 16.12 -7.94
C PRO A 284 -12.73 16.40 -7.42
N LEU A 285 -12.45 16.12 -6.16
CA LEU A 285 -11.12 16.31 -5.58
C LEU A 285 -10.10 15.33 -6.14
N PHE A 286 -10.48 14.06 -6.27
CA PHE A 286 -9.59 13.06 -6.88
C PHE A 286 -9.36 13.34 -8.36
N ASN A 287 -10.39 13.82 -9.07
CA ASN A 287 -10.24 14.24 -10.46
C ASN A 287 -9.25 15.42 -10.60
N ARG A 288 -9.33 16.44 -9.71
CA ARG A 288 -8.34 17.55 -9.71
C ARG A 288 -6.90 17.01 -9.57
N LEU A 289 -6.70 16.01 -8.69
CA LEU A 289 -5.40 15.37 -8.55
C LEU A 289 -4.94 14.70 -9.86
N LEU A 290 -5.84 13.95 -10.53
CA LEU A 290 -5.51 13.26 -11.79
C LEU A 290 -5.23 14.23 -12.94
N ASP A 291 -5.92 15.38 -12.99
CA ASP A 291 -5.69 16.43 -13.99
C ASP A 291 -4.30 17.09 -13.88
N LEU A 292 -3.57 16.89 -12.78
CA LEU A 292 -2.20 17.35 -12.59
C LEU A 292 -1.12 16.45 -13.23
N TYR A 293 -1.53 15.33 -13.88
CA TYR A 293 -0.59 14.56 -14.70
C TYR A 293 0.06 15.47 -15.76
N PRO A 294 1.37 15.43 -16.01
CA PRO A 294 2.34 14.38 -15.62
C PRO A 294 3.14 14.64 -14.33
N ARG A 295 2.81 15.67 -13.56
CA ARG A 295 3.45 15.97 -12.26
C ARG A 295 2.94 15.11 -11.13
N VAL A 296 1.80 14.44 -11.32
CA VAL A 296 1.22 13.50 -10.38
C VAL A 296 1.17 12.12 -11.00
N LEU A 297 1.68 11.13 -10.28
CA LEU A 297 1.55 9.72 -10.60
C LEU A 297 0.71 9.04 -9.52
N VAL A 298 -0.43 8.50 -9.93
CA VAL A 298 -1.28 7.68 -9.06
C VAL A 298 -1.23 6.24 -9.52
N THR A 299 -0.99 5.33 -8.58
CA THR A 299 -1.07 3.89 -8.81
C THR A 299 -2.14 3.29 -7.89
N PRO A 300 -2.90 2.27 -8.31
CA PRO A 300 -4.06 1.80 -7.57
C PRO A 300 -3.68 0.76 -6.50
N HIS A 301 -2.93 1.18 -5.47
CA HIS A 301 -2.50 0.38 -4.32
C HIS A 301 -1.81 -0.92 -4.76
N VAL A 302 -0.77 -0.77 -5.60
CA VAL A 302 -0.03 -1.89 -6.21
C VAL A 302 1.34 -2.12 -5.58
N GLY A 303 1.65 -1.47 -4.47
CA GLY A 303 2.96 -1.59 -3.80
C GLY A 303 3.37 -3.03 -3.49
N SER A 304 2.42 -3.95 -3.34
CA SER A 304 2.68 -5.37 -3.09
C SER A 304 2.62 -6.25 -4.36
N TYR A 305 2.56 -5.67 -5.57
CA TYR A 305 2.34 -6.43 -6.81
C TYR A 305 3.67 -6.88 -7.42
N THR A 306 4.38 -7.75 -6.69
CA THR A 306 5.59 -8.45 -7.16
C THR A 306 5.44 -9.95 -6.90
N ASP A 307 6.16 -10.77 -7.65
CA ASP A 307 6.12 -12.23 -7.51
C ASP A 307 6.57 -12.68 -6.12
N GLU A 308 7.59 -12.03 -5.55
CA GLU A 308 8.10 -12.33 -4.23
C GLU A 308 7.07 -11.98 -3.14
N ALA A 309 6.42 -10.82 -3.25
CA ALA A 309 5.40 -10.43 -2.28
C ALA A 309 4.20 -11.38 -2.35
N ALA A 310 3.74 -11.73 -3.55
CA ALA A 310 2.64 -12.67 -3.77
C ALA A 310 2.99 -14.06 -3.20
N SER A 311 4.18 -14.58 -3.52
CA SER A 311 4.67 -15.88 -3.02
C SER A 311 4.71 -15.91 -1.50
N ASN A 312 5.31 -14.89 -0.87
CA ASN A 312 5.43 -14.80 0.59
C ASN A 312 4.05 -14.69 1.27
N MET A 313 3.11 -13.94 0.69
CA MET A 313 1.74 -13.85 1.21
C MET A 313 1.00 -15.18 1.15
N ILE A 314 1.13 -15.91 0.05
CA ILE A 314 0.50 -17.22 -0.15
C ILE A 314 1.13 -18.23 0.82
N GLU A 315 2.46 -18.37 0.80
CA GLU A 315 3.18 -19.35 1.61
C GLU A 315 2.90 -19.16 3.10
N THR A 316 3.03 -17.90 3.60
CA THR A 316 2.72 -17.59 5.00
C THR A 316 1.26 -17.94 5.38
N SER A 317 0.31 -17.73 4.46
CA SER A 317 -1.09 -18.09 4.74
C SER A 317 -1.29 -19.61 4.86
N LEU A 318 -0.61 -20.39 4.02
CA LEU A 318 -0.64 -21.86 4.09
C LEU A 318 0.10 -22.39 5.33
N GLU A 319 1.23 -21.77 5.69
CA GLU A 319 1.97 -22.06 6.94
C GLU A 319 1.14 -21.76 8.19
N ASN A 320 0.41 -20.64 8.23
CA ASN A 320 -0.47 -20.28 9.34
C ASN A 320 -1.52 -21.39 9.59
N LEU A 321 -2.10 -21.92 8.51
CA LEU A 321 -3.05 -23.03 8.62
C LEU A 321 -2.37 -24.28 9.13
N LYS A 322 -1.20 -24.64 8.60
CA LYS A 322 -0.44 -25.78 9.04
C LYS A 322 -0.10 -25.69 10.53
N GLU A 323 0.37 -24.53 10.99
CA GLU A 323 0.73 -24.31 12.40
C GLU A 323 -0.47 -24.48 13.32
N TYR A 324 -1.66 -23.95 12.96
CA TYR A 324 -2.90 -24.19 13.71
C TYR A 324 -3.32 -25.65 13.73
N LEU A 325 -3.17 -26.38 12.63
CA LEU A 325 -3.54 -27.79 12.56
C LEU A 325 -2.60 -28.67 13.42
N ASP A 326 -1.31 -28.34 13.41
CA ASP A 326 -0.29 -29.12 14.12
C ASP A 326 -0.27 -28.84 15.63
N THR A 327 -0.52 -27.59 16.05
CA THR A 327 -0.26 -27.13 17.42
C THR A 327 -1.49 -26.55 18.13
N GLY A 328 -2.56 -26.26 17.41
CA GLY A 328 -3.73 -25.55 17.93
C GLY A 328 -3.54 -24.04 18.11
N ALA A 329 -2.35 -23.51 17.83
CA ALA A 329 -1.98 -22.09 17.92
C ALA A 329 -1.24 -21.64 16.67
N CYS A 330 -1.08 -20.33 16.48
CA CYS A 330 -0.32 -19.75 15.38
C CYS A 330 0.48 -18.54 15.86
N LYS A 331 1.76 -18.45 15.48
CA LYS A 331 2.63 -17.30 15.80
C LYS A 331 2.10 -15.98 15.21
N ASN A 332 1.37 -16.06 14.11
CA ASN A 332 0.78 -14.93 13.40
C ASN A 332 -0.72 -14.75 13.76
N ASP A 333 -1.15 -15.22 14.95
CA ASP A 333 -2.52 -14.96 15.43
C ASP A 333 -2.78 -13.46 15.55
N ILE A 334 -3.95 -13.02 15.06
CA ILE A 334 -4.37 -11.62 15.17
C ILE A 334 -4.81 -11.40 16.62
N LYS A 335 -4.09 -10.60 17.37
CA LYS A 335 -4.47 -10.19 18.72
C LYS A 335 -5.59 -9.17 18.67
N ALA A 336 -6.59 -9.32 19.56
CA ALA A 336 -7.71 -8.37 19.67
C ALA A 336 -7.26 -7.07 20.32
#